data_484952b648094c04f27d1c9d751e35cd
#
_entry.id   484952b648094c04f27d1c9d751e35cd
#
_cell.length_a   1.000
_cell.length_b   1.000
_cell.length_c   1.000
_cell.angle_alpha   90.00
_cell.angle_beta   90.00
_cell.angle_gamma   90.00
#
_symmetry.space_group_name_H-M   'P 1'
#
loop_
_entity.id
_entity.type
_entity.pdbx_description
1 polymer ?
#
loop_
_entity_poly.entity_id
_entity_poly.type
_entity_poly.pdbx_seq_one_letter_code
_entity_poly.pdbx_strand_id
1 'polypeptide(L)'
;MDEEKEFRTMSGVPVGSVYGSGPLPGEFPYTRGIHAGMYRDRLWTMRMFAGFGTAEDTNARFKELLRAGGTGLSTAFDMPTLMGRDSDNEWSIGEVGRAGVAVDTLDDMIDLFADIDLGQVSTSMTINGPAAILLAMYVAVAEQGGVERSKLNGTLQNDILKEYQAQKEYIFPPRPSVRLVSDVVGFTTNEMPRWNPISISGYHIREAGSTAAQELAFTLANGFAYVEAAQNAGLKVDDFAPRLSFFFNSHSDFFEEIGKF
;
A
#
# COMPACT_ATOMS: atom_id res chain seq x y z
N MET A 1 -12.67 4.77 31.84
CA MET A 1 -13.80 3.99 31.25
C MET A 1 -14.26 4.83 30.09
N ASP A 2 -13.85 4.45 28.89
CA ASP A 2 -14.32 5.11 27.68
C ASP A 2 -15.82 4.86 27.59
N GLU A 3 -16.62 5.92 27.46
CA GLU A 3 -18.06 5.79 27.22
C GLU A 3 -18.22 5.02 25.90
N GLU A 4 -18.88 3.88 25.97
CA GLU A 4 -19.17 3.05 24.80
C GLU A 4 -20.00 3.87 23.82
N LYS A 5 -19.43 4.25 22.69
CA LYS A 5 -20.06 5.13 21.70
C LYS A 5 -21.31 4.47 21.15
N GLU A 6 -22.49 4.95 21.58
CA GLU A 6 -23.77 4.43 21.12
C GLU A 6 -24.04 4.89 19.68
N PHE A 7 -24.32 3.94 18.80
CA PHE A 7 -24.70 4.21 17.42
C PHE A 7 -26.22 4.14 17.28
N ARG A 8 -26.80 5.15 16.62
CA ARG A 8 -28.25 5.23 16.37
C ARG A 8 -28.54 5.50 14.89
N THR A 9 -29.67 5.02 14.39
CA THR A 9 -30.21 5.44 13.09
C THR A 9 -30.61 6.92 13.12
N MET A 10 -30.89 7.49 11.96
CA MET A 10 -31.43 8.86 11.86
C MET A 10 -32.75 9.03 12.62
N SER A 11 -33.53 7.95 12.82
CA SER A 11 -34.77 7.94 13.60
C SER A 11 -34.55 7.67 15.08
N GLY A 12 -33.29 7.66 15.56
CA GLY A 12 -32.95 7.48 16.97
C GLY A 12 -32.96 6.03 17.47
N VAL A 13 -33.19 5.04 16.62
CA VAL A 13 -33.19 3.63 17.02
C VAL A 13 -31.75 3.16 17.27
N PRO A 14 -31.45 2.54 18.44
CA PRO A 14 -30.12 2.00 18.72
C PRO A 14 -29.73 0.91 17.73
N VAL A 15 -28.47 0.93 17.31
CA VAL A 15 -27.90 -0.07 16.40
C VAL A 15 -26.90 -0.93 17.15
N GLY A 16 -27.18 -2.22 17.31
CA GLY A 16 -26.28 -3.18 17.95
C GLY A 16 -24.96 -3.34 17.19
N SER A 17 -23.91 -3.73 17.91
CA SER A 17 -22.59 -3.96 17.30
C SER A 17 -22.60 -5.18 16.36
N VAL A 18 -23.35 -6.21 16.69
CA VAL A 18 -23.48 -7.46 15.93
C VAL A 18 -24.91 -7.94 15.98
N TYR A 19 -25.41 -8.50 14.88
CA TYR A 19 -26.72 -9.13 14.76
C TYR A 19 -26.62 -10.58 14.30
N GLY A 20 -27.55 -11.43 14.75
CA GLY A 20 -27.62 -12.83 14.39
C GLY A 20 -26.59 -13.70 15.12
N SER A 21 -26.54 -14.98 14.75
CA SER A 21 -25.62 -15.99 15.30
C SER A 21 -24.43 -16.22 14.36
N GLY A 22 -23.32 -16.71 14.89
CA GLY A 22 -22.10 -17.03 14.16
C GLY A 22 -20.86 -16.40 14.76
N PRO A 23 -19.67 -16.56 14.13
CA PRO A 23 -18.42 -15.95 14.61
C PRO A 23 -18.55 -14.45 14.73
N LEU A 24 -17.92 -13.87 15.75
CA LEU A 24 -17.86 -12.43 15.94
C LEU A 24 -16.89 -11.79 14.91
N PRO A 25 -17.02 -10.48 14.62
CA PRO A 25 -15.98 -9.77 13.88
C PRO A 25 -14.62 -9.93 14.56
N GLY A 26 -13.55 -10.13 13.79
CA GLY A 26 -12.21 -10.39 14.30
C GLY A 26 -11.92 -11.85 14.63
N GLU A 27 -12.91 -12.73 14.57
CA GLU A 27 -12.73 -14.18 14.78
C GLU A 27 -12.70 -14.95 13.46
N PHE A 28 -11.82 -15.97 13.39
CA PHE A 28 -11.80 -16.88 12.24
C PHE A 28 -13.17 -17.57 12.07
N PRO A 29 -13.72 -17.72 10.88
CA PRO A 29 -13.14 -17.47 9.54
C PRO A 29 -13.31 -16.04 8.99
N TYR A 30 -13.43 -15.03 9.82
CA TYR A 30 -13.49 -13.60 9.49
C TYR A 30 -14.65 -13.17 8.57
N THR A 31 -15.72 -13.91 8.55
CA THR A 31 -16.90 -13.66 7.70
C THR A 31 -17.64 -12.35 8.01
N ARG A 32 -17.32 -11.72 9.15
CA ARG A 32 -17.87 -10.42 9.58
C ARG A 32 -16.81 -9.34 9.68
N GLY A 33 -15.63 -9.57 9.09
CA GLY A 33 -14.50 -8.64 9.09
C GLY A 33 -13.36 -9.05 10.01
N ILE A 34 -12.19 -8.47 9.77
CA ILE A 34 -10.91 -8.87 10.38
C ILE A 34 -10.64 -8.22 11.75
N HIS A 35 -11.44 -7.23 12.16
CA HIS A 35 -11.30 -6.51 13.43
C HIS A 35 -12.57 -6.59 14.26
N ALA A 36 -12.44 -6.69 15.58
CA ALA A 36 -13.58 -6.83 16.51
C ALA A 36 -14.59 -5.68 16.39
N GLY A 37 -14.14 -4.46 16.33
CA GLY A 37 -15.01 -3.27 16.22
C GLY A 37 -15.24 -2.78 14.79
N MET A 38 -14.47 -3.30 13.81
CA MET A 38 -14.54 -2.86 12.42
C MET A 38 -14.59 -1.32 12.30
N TYR A 39 -15.50 -0.79 11.46
CA TYR A 39 -15.65 0.66 11.25
C TYR A 39 -16.33 1.42 12.38
N ARG A 40 -16.74 0.75 13.44
CA ARG A 40 -17.21 1.41 14.67
C ARG A 40 -16.07 1.96 15.51
N ASP A 41 -14.98 1.22 15.58
CA ASP A 41 -13.78 1.64 16.32
C ASP A 41 -13.00 2.67 15.52
N ARG A 42 -12.78 2.37 14.24
CA ARG A 42 -12.03 3.24 13.35
C ARG A 42 -12.61 3.19 11.95
N LEU A 43 -12.88 4.34 11.36
CA LEU A 43 -13.24 4.45 9.95
C LEU A 43 -12.06 4.04 9.07
N TRP A 44 -12.34 3.68 7.82
CA TRP A 44 -11.31 3.42 6.82
C TRP A 44 -10.40 4.65 6.63
N THR A 45 -9.19 4.40 6.19
CA THR A 45 -8.25 5.48 5.86
C THR A 45 -8.74 6.24 4.62
N MET A 46 -8.92 7.55 4.78
CA MET A 46 -9.21 8.46 3.66
C MET A 46 -7.90 8.83 2.98
N ARG A 47 -7.67 8.28 1.78
CA ARG A 47 -6.39 8.36 1.08
C ARG A 47 -6.62 8.65 -0.40
N MET A 48 -6.19 9.83 -0.83
CA MET A 48 -6.19 10.19 -2.24
C MET A 48 -4.84 9.86 -2.88
N PHE A 49 -4.87 9.30 -4.09
CA PHE A 49 -3.69 9.10 -4.91
C PHE A 49 -3.25 10.44 -5.51
N ALA A 50 -2.03 10.86 -5.23
CA ALA A 50 -1.51 12.16 -5.66
C ALA A 50 -0.01 12.11 -5.92
N GLY A 51 0.42 12.87 -6.91
CA GLY A 51 1.81 13.05 -7.32
C GLY A 51 1.87 13.67 -8.72
N PHE A 52 2.62 14.74 -8.86
CA PHE A 52 2.93 15.38 -10.12
C PHE A 52 4.07 16.39 -9.93
N GLY A 53 4.79 16.70 -10.99
CA GLY A 53 5.81 17.74 -10.96
C GLY A 53 6.96 17.41 -10.03
N THR A 54 7.38 18.40 -9.26
CA THR A 54 8.45 18.29 -8.28
C THR A 54 7.97 17.72 -6.95
N ALA A 55 8.91 17.41 -6.06
CA ALA A 55 8.63 16.97 -4.71
C ALA A 55 7.85 18.04 -3.92
N GLU A 56 8.21 19.33 -4.06
CA GLU A 56 7.55 20.45 -3.41
C GLU A 56 6.11 20.65 -3.91
N ASP A 57 5.85 20.51 -5.21
CA ASP A 57 4.49 20.60 -5.78
C ASP A 57 3.59 19.55 -5.16
N THR A 58 4.10 18.31 -5.08
CA THR A 58 3.38 17.19 -4.50
C THR A 58 3.23 17.32 -2.99
N ASN A 59 4.25 17.82 -2.27
CA ASN A 59 4.17 18.13 -0.85
C ASN A 59 3.04 19.13 -0.56
N ALA A 60 2.96 20.20 -1.33
CA ALA A 60 1.88 21.20 -1.20
C ALA A 60 0.50 20.51 -1.35
N ARG A 61 0.36 19.59 -2.31
CA ARG A 61 -0.87 18.81 -2.50
C ARG A 61 -1.15 17.86 -1.36
N PHE A 62 -0.16 17.18 -0.82
CA PHE A 62 -0.31 16.32 0.35
C PHE A 62 -0.82 17.10 1.57
N LYS A 63 -0.24 18.27 1.84
CA LYS A 63 -0.69 19.15 2.92
C LYS A 63 -2.13 19.63 2.73
N GLU A 64 -2.53 19.92 1.49
CA GLU A 64 -3.92 20.26 1.16
C GLU A 64 -4.88 19.10 1.46
N LEU A 65 -4.55 17.88 1.01
CA LEU A 65 -5.36 16.69 1.24
C LEU A 65 -5.53 16.38 2.73
N LEU A 66 -4.47 16.51 3.52
CA LEU A 66 -4.52 16.33 4.98
C LEU A 66 -5.40 17.41 5.63
N ARG A 67 -5.29 18.68 5.22
CA ARG A 67 -6.17 19.75 5.72
C ARG A 67 -7.64 19.56 5.33
N ALA A 68 -7.89 18.92 4.20
CA ALA A 68 -9.25 18.58 3.76
C ALA A 68 -9.86 17.34 4.48
N GLY A 69 -9.15 16.78 5.46
CA GLY A 69 -9.65 15.65 6.26
C GLY A 69 -9.14 14.27 5.80
N GLY A 70 -8.19 14.21 4.90
CA GLY A 70 -7.47 12.98 4.56
C GLY A 70 -6.74 12.44 5.78
N THR A 71 -6.72 11.12 5.94
CA THR A 71 -6.07 10.41 7.06
C THR A 71 -4.89 9.56 6.63
N GLY A 72 -4.55 9.61 5.35
CA GLY A 72 -3.40 8.94 4.77
C GLY A 72 -2.98 9.56 3.44
N LEU A 73 -1.78 9.25 3.02
CA LEU A 73 -1.19 9.70 1.77
C LEU A 73 -0.95 8.51 0.84
N SER A 74 -1.11 8.71 -0.45
CA SER A 74 -0.76 7.73 -1.48
C SER A 74 0.02 8.43 -2.58
N THR A 75 1.28 8.03 -2.75
CA THR A 75 2.21 8.67 -3.68
C THR A 75 2.14 8.05 -5.07
N ALA A 76 1.86 8.86 -6.07
CA ALA A 76 2.08 8.54 -7.48
C ALA A 76 3.49 9.00 -7.87
N PHE A 77 4.34 8.08 -8.29
CA PHE A 77 5.66 8.39 -8.85
C PHE A 77 5.60 8.48 -10.37
N ASP A 78 6.45 9.30 -10.96
CA ASP A 78 6.54 9.43 -12.40
C ASP A 78 7.21 8.21 -13.06
N MET A 79 7.13 8.11 -14.38
CA MET A 79 7.69 6.97 -15.12
C MET A 79 9.20 6.81 -14.93
N PRO A 80 10.04 7.87 -14.95
CA PRO A 80 11.45 7.72 -14.65
C PRO A 80 11.70 7.07 -13.28
N THR A 81 11.07 7.58 -12.22
CA THR A 81 11.19 7.02 -10.86
C THR A 81 10.73 5.55 -10.83
N LEU A 82 9.58 5.22 -11.45
CA LEU A 82 9.07 3.83 -11.52
C LEU A 82 10.03 2.89 -12.23
N MET A 83 10.76 3.39 -13.24
CA MET A 83 11.75 2.63 -14.01
C MET A 83 13.17 2.68 -13.42
N GLY A 84 13.35 3.32 -12.25
CA GLY A 84 14.64 3.46 -11.59
C GLY A 84 15.64 4.28 -12.39
N ARG A 85 15.19 5.38 -12.96
CA ARG A 85 15.98 6.32 -13.75
C ARG A 85 15.92 7.71 -13.14
N ASP A 86 17.04 8.40 -13.14
CA ASP A 86 17.11 9.78 -12.73
C ASP A 86 16.48 10.71 -13.78
N SER A 87 16.06 11.88 -13.38
CA SER A 87 15.38 12.85 -14.24
C SER A 87 16.25 13.38 -15.38
N ASP A 88 17.58 13.35 -15.24
CA ASP A 88 18.54 13.76 -16.26
C ASP A 88 18.92 12.63 -17.27
N ASN A 89 18.36 11.44 -17.09
CA ASN A 89 18.58 10.34 -18.00
C ASN A 89 17.93 10.64 -19.37
N GLU A 90 18.59 10.25 -20.47
CA GLU A 90 18.09 10.48 -21.84
C GLU A 90 16.68 9.88 -22.10
N TRP A 91 16.34 8.79 -21.42
CA TRP A 91 15.03 8.13 -21.52
C TRP A 91 13.94 8.78 -20.65
N SER A 92 14.31 9.75 -19.81
CA SER A 92 13.39 10.48 -18.93
C SER A 92 12.82 11.73 -19.61
N ILE A 93 13.35 12.12 -20.76
CA ILE A 93 12.96 13.35 -21.47
C ILE A 93 11.46 13.32 -21.80
N GLY A 94 10.72 14.30 -21.29
CA GLY A 94 9.29 14.47 -21.52
C GLY A 94 8.38 13.69 -20.57
N GLU A 95 8.92 12.88 -19.68
CA GLU A 95 8.17 12.07 -18.71
C GLU A 95 8.36 12.51 -17.25
N VAL A 96 9.38 13.34 -16.97
CA VAL A 96 9.69 13.81 -15.61
C VAL A 96 8.52 14.61 -15.03
N GLY A 97 8.03 14.19 -13.86
CA GLY A 97 6.96 14.85 -13.13
C GLY A 97 5.58 14.81 -13.80
N ARG A 98 5.39 14.04 -14.87
CA ARG A 98 4.19 14.09 -15.70
C ARG A 98 3.02 13.26 -15.20
N ALA A 99 3.22 12.02 -14.86
CA ALA A 99 2.17 11.11 -14.40
C ALA A 99 2.29 10.79 -12.91
N GLY A 100 3.22 11.44 -12.24
CA GLY A 100 3.54 11.30 -10.84
C GLY A 100 4.64 12.27 -10.44
N VAL A 101 5.09 12.21 -9.20
CA VAL A 101 6.20 13.01 -8.69
C VAL A 101 7.54 12.39 -9.07
N ALA A 102 8.49 13.22 -9.51
CA ALA A 102 9.87 12.82 -9.69
C ALA A 102 10.60 12.76 -8.34
N VAL A 103 11.24 11.61 -8.07
CA VAL A 103 12.07 11.40 -6.87
C VAL A 103 13.34 10.67 -7.28
N ASP A 104 14.42 11.39 -7.42
CA ASP A 104 15.72 10.86 -7.82
C ASP A 104 16.64 10.63 -6.61
N THR A 105 16.53 11.48 -5.61
CA THR A 105 17.46 11.59 -4.48
C THR A 105 16.77 11.56 -3.13
N LEU A 106 17.56 11.43 -2.08
CA LEU A 106 17.07 11.59 -0.71
C LEU A 106 16.53 13.00 -0.45
N ASP A 107 17.12 14.03 -1.08
CA ASP A 107 16.68 15.41 -0.91
C ASP A 107 15.25 15.58 -1.47
N ASP A 108 14.94 15.00 -2.62
CA ASP A 108 13.58 15.00 -3.16
C ASP A 108 12.59 14.31 -2.21
N MET A 109 13.01 13.21 -1.58
CA MET A 109 12.16 12.52 -0.59
C MET A 109 11.96 13.36 0.67
N ILE A 110 12.97 14.12 1.11
CA ILE A 110 12.89 15.08 2.22
C ILE A 110 11.86 16.16 1.87
N ASP A 111 11.96 16.77 0.69
CA ASP A 111 11.07 17.81 0.24
C ASP A 111 9.64 17.31 0.06
N LEU A 112 9.46 16.08 -0.45
CA LEU A 112 8.16 15.44 -0.61
C LEU A 112 7.40 15.30 0.71
N PHE A 113 8.09 15.02 1.81
CA PHE A 113 7.48 14.85 3.13
C PHE A 113 7.78 15.99 4.11
N ALA A 114 8.30 17.13 3.63
CA ALA A 114 8.60 18.28 4.47
C ALA A 114 7.40 18.74 5.29
N ASP A 115 7.58 18.92 6.60
CA ASP A 115 6.54 19.32 7.58
C ASP A 115 5.34 18.35 7.68
N ILE A 116 5.51 17.09 7.31
CA ILE A 116 4.51 16.03 7.49
C ILE A 116 5.01 15.06 8.57
N ASP A 117 4.24 14.89 9.64
CA ASP A 117 4.58 13.93 10.71
C ASP A 117 4.29 12.49 10.23
N LEU A 118 5.35 11.79 9.79
CA LEU A 118 5.28 10.42 9.30
C LEU A 118 4.89 9.40 10.39
N GLY A 119 4.97 9.76 11.65
CA GLY A 119 4.50 8.93 12.76
C GLY A 119 2.98 8.96 12.95
N GLN A 120 2.30 9.97 12.40
CA GLN A 120 0.85 10.16 12.52
C GLN A 120 0.09 9.84 11.23
N VAL A 121 0.74 9.91 10.08
CA VAL A 121 0.10 9.72 8.77
C VAL A 121 0.45 8.34 8.23
N SER A 122 -0.56 7.60 7.74
CA SER A 122 -0.32 6.37 7.00
C SER A 122 0.05 6.69 5.56
N THR A 123 1.18 6.19 5.08
CA THR A 123 1.69 6.47 3.73
C THR A 123 1.68 5.23 2.85
N SER A 124 1.16 5.35 1.65
CA SER A 124 1.22 4.32 0.60
C SER A 124 2.11 4.78 -0.54
N MET A 125 2.96 3.89 -1.04
CA MET A 125 3.83 4.16 -2.19
C MET A 125 3.59 3.12 -3.28
N THR A 126 3.18 3.59 -4.47
CA THR A 126 2.89 2.73 -5.63
C THR A 126 4.16 2.50 -6.44
N ILE A 127 5.11 1.82 -5.87
CA ILE A 127 6.44 1.58 -6.42
C ILE A 127 6.79 0.09 -6.37
N ASN A 128 7.42 -0.45 -7.40
CA ASN A 128 7.71 -1.88 -7.55
C ASN A 128 9.19 -2.16 -7.82
N GLY A 129 9.71 -1.88 -9.01
CA GLY A 129 11.10 -2.13 -9.35
C GLY A 129 12.10 -1.52 -8.35
N PRO A 130 12.08 -0.20 -8.12
CA PRO A 130 12.94 0.49 -7.16
C PRO A 130 12.39 0.56 -5.72
N ALA A 131 11.39 -0.23 -5.38
CA ALA A 131 10.66 -0.15 -4.10
C ALA A 131 11.58 -0.17 -2.86
N ALA A 132 12.61 -1.01 -2.87
CA ALA A 132 13.55 -1.10 -1.74
C ALA A 132 14.32 0.22 -1.52
N ILE A 133 14.68 0.92 -2.61
CA ILE A 133 15.40 2.20 -2.55
C ILE A 133 14.48 3.30 -2.04
N LEU A 134 13.27 3.42 -2.58
CA LEU A 134 12.31 4.43 -2.15
C LEU A 134 11.88 4.21 -0.67
N LEU A 135 11.76 2.96 -0.24
CA LEU A 135 11.51 2.65 1.18
C LEU A 135 12.70 3.08 2.05
N ALA A 136 13.93 2.83 1.61
CA ALA A 136 15.12 3.24 2.35
C ALA A 136 15.20 4.78 2.49
N MET A 137 14.90 5.53 1.42
CA MET A 137 14.83 6.99 1.47
C MET A 137 13.72 7.45 2.43
N TYR A 138 12.53 6.85 2.37
CA TYR A 138 11.41 7.16 3.27
C TYR A 138 11.77 6.92 4.75
N VAL A 139 12.44 5.81 5.05
CA VAL A 139 12.91 5.52 6.41
C VAL A 139 13.96 6.55 6.85
N ALA A 140 14.88 6.92 5.97
CA ALA A 140 15.90 7.94 6.28
C ALA A 140 15.27 9.31 6.61
N VAL A 141 14.25 9.72 5.84
CA VAL A 141 13.48 10.95 6.12
C VAL A 141 12.79 10.88 7.49
N ALA A 142 12.15 9.75 7.80
CA ALA A 142 11.49 9.55 9.09
C ALA A 142 12.49 9.64 10.25
N GLU A 143 13.65 8.98 10.13
CA GLU A 143 14.72 9.02 11.14
C GLU A 143 15.29 10.42 11.34
N GLN A 144 15.52 11.17 10.27
CA GLN A 144 15.94 12.58 10.35
C GLN A 144 14.90 13.44 11.06
N GLY A 145 13.61 13.14 10.87
CA GLY A 145 12.50 13.78 11.58
C GLY A 145 12.29 13.27 13.02
N GLY A 146 13.14 12.35 13.52
CA GLY A 146 13.02 11.79 14.86
C GLY A 146 11.89 10.77 15.02
N VAL A 147 11.35 10.23 13.94
CA VAL A 147 10.31 9.19 13.96
C VAL A 147 10.96 7.81 13.95
N GLU A 148 10.69 7.02 14.98
CA GLU A 148 11.16 5.63 15.04
C GLU A 148 10.53 4.76 13.96
N ARG A 149 11.29 3.82 13.38
CA ARG A 149 10.82 2.87 12.36
C ARG A 149 9.56 2.11 12.79
N SER A 150 9.49 1.73 14.05
CA SER A 150 8.36 1.00 14.64
C SER A 150 7.04 1.78 14.64
N LYS A 151 7.09 3.10 14.50
CA LYS A 151 5.91 3.99 14.42
C LYS A 151 5.40 4.17 13.00
N LEU A 152 6.24 3.90 12.00
CA LEU A 152 5.88 4.06 10.60
C LEU A 152 4.75 3.11 10.21
N ASN A 153 3.69 3.68 9.65
CA ASN A 153 2.50 2.96 9.22
C ASN A 153 2.23 3.25 7.76
N GLY A 154 2.10 2.22 6.97
CA GLY A 154 1.89 2.40 5.54
C GLY A 154 1.91 1.11 4.75
N THR A 155 2.00 1.27 3.43
CA THR A 155 2.01 0.17 2.48
C THR A 155 2.97 0.47 1.34
N LEU A 156 3.85 -0.45 1.04
CA LEU A 156 4.61 -0.46 -0.20
C LEU A 156 3.91 -1.39 -1.20
N GLN A 157 3.76 -0.98 -2.47
CA GLN A 157 3.17 -1.89 -3.45
C GLN A 157 4.08 -3.10 -3.65
N ASN A 158 5.32 -2.90 -4.06
CA ASN A 158 6.39 -3.91 -4.07
C ASN A 158 5.98 -5.26 -4.70
N ASP A 159 5.04 -5.23 -5.64
CA ASP A 159 4.56 -6.41 -6.36
C ASP A 159 5.23 -6.48 -7.73
N ILE A 160 6.35 -7.18 -7.79
CA ILE A 160 7.11 -7.27 -9.03
C ILE A 160 6.57 -8.32 -10.00
N LEU A 161 5.87 -9.36 -9.53
CA LEU A 161 5.36 -10.41 -10.40
C LEU A 161 4.30 -9.88 -11.36
N LYS A 162 3.41 -9.00 -10.89
CA LYS A 162 2.40 -8.38 -11.75
C LYS A 162 3.01 -7.46 -12.82
N GLU A 163 4.22 -6.97 -12.59
CA GLU A 163 4.92 -6.17 -13.60
C GLU A 163 5.29 -7.01 -14.84
N TYR A 164 5.72 -8.24 -14.64
CA TYR A 164 5.99 -9.15 -15.75
C TYR A 164 4.72 -9.62 -16.46
N GLN A 165 3.61 -9.68 -15.73
CA GLN A 165 2.32 -10.14 -16.25
C GLN A 165 1.55 -9.03 -16.98
N ALA A 166 1.45 -7.83 -16.39
CA ALA A 166 0.52 -6.80 -16.84
C ALA A 166 1.14 -5.40 -17.03
N GLN A 167 1.78 -4.81 -16.01
CA GLN A 167 2.15 -3.39 -16.03
C GLN A 167 3.46 -3.08 -16.76
N LYS A 168 4.43 -4.00 -16.73
CA LYS A 168 5.70 -3.93 -17.49
C LYS A 168 6.77 -2.95 -16.92
N GLU A 169 6.59 -2.44 -15.74
CA GLU A 169 7.53 -1.53 -15.07
C GLU A 169 8.53 -2.30 -14.21
N TYR A 170 9.48 -3.00 -14.81
CA TYR A 170 10.51 -3.77 -14.12
C TYR A 170 11.92 -3.37 -14.56
N ILE A 171 12.89 -3.52 -13.65
CA ILE A 171 14.29 -3.15 -13.84
C ILE A 171 15.16 -4.40 -13.99
N PHE A 172 14.94 -5.39 -13.12
CA PHE A 172 15.74 -6.61 -13.04
C PHE A 172 14.98 -7.83 -13.54
N PRO A 173 15.67 -8.95 -13.88
CA PRO A 173 15.02 -10.22 -14.15
C PRO A 173 14.19 -10.75 -12.95
N PRO A 174 13.25 -11.69 -13.15
CA PRO A 174 12.31 -12.13 -12.13
C PRO A 174 12.95 -12.59 -10.81
N ARG A 175 13.98 -13.45 -10.86
CA ARG A 175 14.59 -14.02 -9.65
C ARG A 175 15.25 -12.97 -8.75
N PRO A 176 16.14 -12.08 -9.24
CA PRO A 176 16.68 -10.99 -8.43
C PRO A 176 15.58 -10.06 -7.87
N SER A 177 14.55 -9.79 -8.66
CA SER A 177 13.43 -8.94 -8.25
C SER A 177 12.65 -9.55 -7.08
N VAL A 178 12.29 -10.83 -7.15
CA VAL A 178 11.61 -11.54 -6.05
C VAL A 178 12.48 -11.60 -4.79
N ARG A 179 13.80 -11.75 -4.95
CA ARG A 179 14.72 -11.67 -3.80
C ARG A 179 14.65 -10.31 -3.11
N LEU A 180 14.66 -9.20 -3.86
CA LEU A 180 14.53 -7.86 -3.30
C LEU A 180 13.19 -7.68 -2.56
N VAL A 181 12.10 -8.23 -3.10
CA VAL A 181 10.81 -8.23 -2.40
C VAL A 181 10.91 -8.98 -1.05
N SER A 182 11.54 -10.16 -1.04
CA SER A 182 11.73 -10.94 0.19
C SER A 182 12.62 -10.21 1.21
N ASP A 183 13.66 -9.50 0.76
CA ASP A 183 14.53 -8.68 1.61
C ASP A 183 13.72 -7.55 2.27
N VAL A 184 12.84 -6.88 1.52
CA VAL A 184 11.93 -5.84 2.06
C VAL A 184 10.95 -6.43 3.07
N VAL A 185 10.36 -7.61 2.77
CA VAL A 185 9.48 -8.31 3.73
C VAL A 185 10.22 -8.60 5.02
N GLY A 186 11.45 -9.14 4.95
CA GLY A 186 12.25 -9.42 6.13
C GLY A 186 12.60 -8.18 6.94
N PHE A 187 13.03 -7.11 6.27
CA PHE A 187 13.35 -5.84 6.93
C PHE A 187 12.12 -5.26 7.65
N THR A 188 11.00 -5.15 6.96
CA THR A 188 9.80 -4.53 7.54
C THR A 188 9.19 -5.38 8.65
N THR A 189 9.24 -6.71 8.55
CA THR A 189 8.78 -7.61 9.62
C THR A 189 9.54 -7.35 10.93
N ASN A 190 10.84 -7.12 10.85
CA ASN A 190 11.69 -6.92 12.02
C ASN A 190 11.68 -5.48 12.55
N GLU A 191 11.68 -4.48 11.67
CA GLU A 191 11.93 -3.08 12.01
C GLU A 191 10.66 -2.20 11.98
N MET A 192 9.64 -2.59 11.20
CA MET A 192 8.46 -1.78 10.90
C MET A 192 7.16 -2.56 11.09
N PRO A 193 6.78 -2.95 12.31
CA PRO A 193 5.68 -3.90 12.57
C PRO A 193 4.30 -3.40 12.14
N ARG A 194 4.15 -2.11 11.80
CA ARG A 194 2.90 -1.53 11.30
C ARG A 194 2.89 -1.34 9.78
N TRP A 195 3.96 -1.74 9.10
CA TRP A 195 4.11 -1.56 7.66
C TRP A 195 3.64 -2.79 6.89
N ASN A 196 2.88 -2.59 5.83
CA ASN A 196 2.54 -3.64 4.88
C ASN A 196 3.63 -3.68 3.79
N PRO A 197 4.48 -4.72 3.76
CA PRO A 197 5.65 -4.76 2.88
C PRO A 197 5.31 -4.95 1.41
N ILE A 198 4.09 -5.40 1.13
CA ILE A 198 3.61 -5.68 -0.21
C ILE A 198 2.11 -5.45 -0.30
N SER A 199 1.65 -5.00 -1.46
CA SER A 199 0.25 -5.01 -1.86
C SER A 199 0.13 -5.83 -3.13
N ILE A 200 -0.23 -7.10 -2.99
CA ILE A 200 -0.31 -8.06 -4.08
C ILE A 200 -1.47 -7.66 -5.00
N SER A 201 -1.14 -7.34 -6.26
CA SER A 201 -2.01 -6.52 -7.10
C SER A 201 -2.68 -7.32 -8.21
N GLY A 202 -4.00 -7.47 -8.10
CA GLY A 202 -4.87 -7.97 -9.17
C GLY A 202 -5.38 -6.87 -10.09
N TYR A 203 -5.49 -5.63 -9.59
CA TYR A 203 -6.02 -4.49 -10.32
C TYR A 203 -5.41 -4.35 -11.74
N HIS A 204 -4.10 -4.35 -11.85
CA HIS A 204 -3.40 -4.19 -13.13
C HIS A 204 -3.65 -5.35 -14.10
N ILE A 205 -3.82 -6.56 -13.58
CA ILE A 205 -4.16 -7.76 -14.35
C ILE A 205 -5.58 -7.63 -14.92
N ARG A 206 -6.52 -7.15 -14.11
CA ARG A 206 -7.91 -6.91 -14.54
C ARG A 206 -7.97 -5.81 -15.59
N GLU A 207 -7.30 -4.68 -15.37
CA GLU A 207 -7.24 -3.57 -16.33
C GLU A 207 -6.54 -3.95 -17.65
N ALA A 208 -5.60 -4.90 -17.61
CA ALA A 208 -4.98 -5.47 -18.81
C ALA A 208 -5.92 -6.40 -19.61
N GLY A 209 -7.16 -6.64 -19.12
CA GLY A 209 -8.19 -7.36 -19.86
C GLY A 209 -8.53 -8.77 -19.34
N SER A 210 -8.05 -9.16 -18.16
CA SER A 210 -8.44 -10.43 -17.55
C SER A 210 -9.90 -10.41 -17.06
N THR A 211 -10.50 -11.58 -16.92
CA THR A 211 -11.78 -11.73 -16.21
C THR A 211 -11.58 -11.60 -14.71
N ALA A 212 -12.67 -11.38 -13.94
CA ALA A 212 -12.61 -11.34 -12.49
C ALA A 212 -12.05 -12.64 -11.88
N ALA A 213 -12.42 -13.78 -12.42
CA ALA A 213 -11.89 -15.09 -12.00
C ALA A 213 -10.39 -15.24 -12.30
N GLN A 214 -9.92 -14.76 -13.45
CA GLN A 214 -8.48 -14.75 -13.79
C GLN A 214 -7.70 -13.78 -12.90
N GLU A 215 -8.24 -12.58 -12.65
CA GLU A 215 -7.64 -11.63 -11.71
C GLU A 215 -7.42 -12.30 -10.36
N LEU A 216 -8.47 -12.89 -9.80
CA LEU A 216 -8.39 -13.57 -8.50
C LEU A 216 -7.36 -14.70 -8.50
N ALA A 217 -7.41 -15.57 -9.50
CA ALA A 217 -6.51 -16.73 -9.60
C ALA A 217 -5.05 -16.32 -9.72
N PHE A 218 -4.72 -15.36 -10.59
CA PHE A 218 -3.34 -14.91 -10.79
C PHE A 218 -2.81 -14.14 -9.59
N THR A 219 -3.65 -13.32 -8.96
CA THR A 219 -3.26 -12.56 -7.77
C THR A 219 -2.97 -13.48 -6.59
N LEU A 220 -3.80 -14.48 -6.34
CA LEU A 220 -3.56 -15.47 -5.29
C LEU A 220 -2.33 -16.33 -5.60
N ALA A 221 -2.11 -16.72 -6.86
CA ALA A 221 -0.91 -17.45 -7.26
C ALA A 221 0.37 -16.62 -7.00
N ASN A 222 0.36 -15.32 -7.31
CA ASN A 222 1.45 -14.40 -6.96
C ASN A 222 1.65 -14.34 -5.43
N GLY A 223 0.56 -14.30 -4.67
CA GLY A 223 0.60 -14.32 -3.21
C GLY A 223 1.30 -15.56 -2.66
N PHE A 224 0.96 -16.74 -3.17
CA PHE A 224 1.65 -17.98 -2.80
C PHE A 224 3.14 -17.94 -3.14
N ALA A 225 3.49 -17.45 -4.33
CA ALA A 225 4.89 -17.33 -4.74
C ALA A 225 5.70 -16.40 -3.81
N TYR A 226 5.12 -15.29 -3.37
CA TYR A 226 5.78 -14.40 -2.40
C TYR A 226 5.93 -15.03 -1.02
N VAL A 227 4.92 -15.74 -0.53
CA VAL A 227 5.01 -16.49 0.74
C VAL A 227 6.12 -17.53 0.67
N GLU A 228 6.16 -18.32 -0.40
CA GLU A 228 7.22 -19.32 -0.62
C GLU A 228 8.61 -18.66 -0.68
N ALA A 229 8.75 -17.55 -1.38
CA ALA A 229 10.02 -16.83 -1.47
C ALA A 229 10.47 -16.29 -0.11
N ALA A 230 9.57 -15.74 0.69
CA ALA A 230 9.86 -15.27 2.05
C ALA A 230 10.25 -16.43 2.99
N GLN A 231 9.56 -17.56 2.90
CA GLN A 231 9.95 -18.79 3.66
C GLN A 231 11.32 -19.31 3.25
N ASN A 232 11.63 -19.32 1.96
CA ASN A 232 12.93 -19.73 1.45
C ASN A 232 14.07 -18.78 1.89
N ALA A 233 13.72 -17.51 2.18
CA ALA A 233 14.62 -16.53 2.81
C ALA A 233 14.75 -16.70 4.33
N GLY A 234 14.07 -17.69 4.93
CA GLY A 234 14.17 -18.03 6.36
C GLY A 234 13.13 -17.35 7.25
N LEU A 235 12.12 -16.66 6.69
CA LEU A 235 11.06 -16.04 7.47
C LEU A 235 9.97 -17.06 7.85
N LYS A 236 9.37 -16.91 9.02
CA LYS A 236 8.20 -17.68 9.42
C LYS A 236 6.93 -17.01 8.91
N VAL A 237 6.01 -17.80 8.37
CA VAL A 237 4.77 -17.29 7.76
C VAL A 237 3.98 -16.43 8.75
N ASP A 238 3.81 -16.88 9.97
CA ASP A 238 3.02 -16.20 11.00
C ASP A 238 3.59 -14.83 11.40
N ASP A 239 4.89 -14.58 11.16
CA ASP A 239 5.53 -13.31 11.49
C ASP A 239 5.23 -12.23 10.45
N PHE A 240 5.06 -12.57 9.17
CA PHE A 240 4.86 -11.60 8.09
C PHE A 240 3.47 -11.66 7.41
N ALA A 241 2.82 -12.83 7.36
CA ALA A 241 1.56 -13.00 6.63
C ALA A 241 0.44 -12.03 7.08
N PRO A 242 0.32 -11.68 8.38
CA PRO A 242 -0.69 -10.69 8.82
C PRO A 242 -0.49 -9.29 8.21
N ARG A 243 0.67 -9.01 7.62
CA ARG A 243 1.00 -7.74 6.96
C ARG A 243 0.96 -7.79 5.44
N LEU A 244 0.67 -8.93 4.85
CA LEU A 244 0.40 -9.00 3.42
C LEU A 244 -0.92 -8.34 3.13
N SER A 245 -0.94 -7.44 2.15
CA SER A 245 -2.16 -6.79 1.68
C SER A 245 -2.41 -7.11 0.22
N PHE A 246 -3.64 -6.87 -0.22
CA PHE A 246 -4.06 -7.13 -1.59
C PHE A 246 -4.67 -5.88 -2.20
N PHE A 247 -4.55 -5.78 -3.52
CA PHE A 247 -5.11 -4.70 -4.30
C PHE A 247 -5.90 -5.29 -5.49
N PHE A 248 -7.19 -5.41 -5.33
CA PHE A 248 -8.10 -5.89 -6.37
C PHE A 248 -8.81 -4.74 -7.08
N ASN A 249 -9.21 -4.99 -8.32
CA ASN A 249 -10.16 -4.13 -9.03
C ASN A 249 -11.56 -4.31 -8.41
N SER A 250 -12.35 -3.25 -8.41
CA SER A 250 -13.79 -3.31 -8.15
C SER A 250 -14.50 -2.68 -9.35
N HIS A 251 -14.86 -3.54 -10.30
CA HIS A 251 -15.45 -3.14 -11.57
C HIS A 251 -16.95 -2.82 -11.45
N SER A 252 -17.56 -2.35 -12.54
CA SER A 252 -18.97 -1.93 -12.55
C SER A 252 -19.99 -3.07 -12.47
N ASP A 253 -19.59 -4.32 -12.67
CA ASP A 253 -20.50 -5.47 -12.53
C ASP A 253 -20.66 -5.81 -11.04
N PHE A 254 -21.76 -5.33 -10.46
CA PHE A 254 -22.03 -5.41 -9.03
C PHE A 254 -22.07 -6.85 -8.51
N PHE A 255 -22.72 -7.76 -9.22
CA PHE A 255 -22.87 -9.14 -8.77
C PHE A 255 -21.60 -9.96 -8.96
N GLU A 256 -20.87 -9.74 -10.05
CA GLU A 256 -19.57 -10.38 -10.28
C GLU A 256 -18.56 -9.98 -9.19
N GLU A 257 -18.53 -8.70 -8.84
CA GLU A 257 -17.61 -8.19 -7.82
C GLU A 257 -17.97 -8.69 -6.41
N ILE A 258 -19.24 -8.75 -6.06
CA ILE A 258 -19.68 -9.39 -4.79
C ILE A 258 -19.22 -10.86 -4.76
N GLY A 259 -19.39 -11.58 -5.86
CA GLY A 259 -18.98 -12.98 -5.94
C GLY A 259 -17.47 -13.17 -5.88
N LYS A 260 -16.68 -12.21 -6.40
CA LYS A 260 -15.22 -12.23 -6.34
C LYS A 260 -14.70 -12.01 -4.90
N PHE A 261 -15.24 -11.03 -4.20
CA PHE A 261 -14.84 -10.69 -2.82
C PHE A 261 -15.50 -11.58 -1.77
#